data_55c292c388b430056039e130cbf954d8
#
_entry.id   55c292c388b430056039e130cbf954d8
#
_cell.length_a   1.000
_cell.length_b   1.000
_cell.length_c   1.000
_cell.angle_alpha   90.00
_cell.angle_beta   90.00
_cell.angle_gamma   90.00
#
_symmetry.space_group_name_H-M   'P 1'
#
loop_
_entity.id
_entity.type
_entity.pdbx_description
1 polymer ?
#
loop_
_entity_poly.entity_id
_entity_poly.type
_entity_poly.pdbx_seq_one_letter_code
_entity_poly.pdbx_strand_id
1 'polypeptide(L)'
;MTRIALVTAIAAAGLDDDLDPLLDACTRAGLIAQVRAWDDPTVAWGRFDAVVLRSPWDYTQRLDEFLAWCAAVSARTRLVNPLPVVRWNTDKHYLADLQARGVAVVPTRFVEPDTEPLPALQAFLSEHADAAEFVVKPAVGAGSRDAQRYARSQEFAAANHLARLLDSDRSALLQPYLSSVDEHGETALMYFAGGY
;
A
#
# COMPACT_ATOMS: atom_id res chain seq x y z
N MET A 1 -1.80 -1.81 -32.82
CA MET A 1 -1.42 -0.90 -31.73
C MET A 1 -1.81 -1.55 -30.41
N THR A 2 -0.88 -1.59 -29.46
CA THR A 2 -1.10 -2.18 -28.13
C THR A 2 -2.06 -1.34 -27.31
N ARG A 3 -3.12 -1.94 -26.80
CA ARG A 3 -4.16 -1.29 -26.00
C ARG A 3 -3.91 -1.57 -24.52
N ILE A 4 -3.79 -0.52 -23.72
CA ILE A 4 -3.58 -0.65 -22.28
C ILE A 4 -4.69 0.06 -21.50
N ALA A 5 -5.07 -0.51 -20.35
CA ALA A 5 -5.89 0.17 -19.36
C ALA A 5 -4.97 0.70 -18.25
N LEU A 6 -5.07 1.99 -17.95
CA LEU A 6 -4.52 2.60 -16.73
C LEU A 6 -5.62 2.57 -15.68
N VAL A 7 -5.39 1.79 -14.62
CA VAL A 7 -6.45 1.47 -13.65
C VAL A 7 -6.48 2.48 -12.52
N THR A 8 -7.65 3.05 -12.31
CA THR A 8 -8.03 3.88 -11.17
C THR A 8 -9.19 3.23 -10.39
N ALA A 9 -9.79 3.96 -9.47
CA ALA A 9 -11.08 3.66 -8.84
C ALA A 9 -12.09 4.74 -9.23
N ILE A 10 -13.40 4.43 -9.19
CA ILE A 10 -14.46 5.46 -9.40
C ILE A 10 -14.26 6.60 -8.41
N ALA A 11 -13.98 6.28 -7.15
CA ALA A 11 -13.75 7.26 -6.08
C ALA A 11 -12.47 8.10 -6.24
N ALA A 12 -11.53 7.69 -7.11
CA ALA A 12 -10.27 8.38 -7.36
C ALA A 12 -10.27 9.17 -8.67
N ALA A 13 -11.41 9.30 -9.34
CA ALA A 13 -11.52 10.04 -10.58
C ALA A 13 -11.11 11.51 -10.40
N GLY A 14 -10.14 11.97 -11.20
CA GLY A 14 -9.63 13.34 -11.16
C GLY A 14 -8.71 13.67 -9.97
N LEU A 15 -8.27 12.67 -9.20
CA LEU A 15 -7.36 12.87 -8.05
C LEU A 15 -5.90 12.49 -8.36
N ASP A 16 -5.61 11.97 -9.54
CA ASP A 16 -4.27 11.54 -9.94
C ASP A 16 -3.68 12.53 -10.94
N ASP A 17 -2.92 13.50 -10.44
CA ASP A 17 -2.32 14.58 -11.23
C ASP A 17 -1.31 14.09 -12.28
N ASP A 18 -0.72 12.91 -12.08
CA ASP A 18 0.23 12.33 -13.04
C ASP A 18 -0.45 11.56 -14.19
N LEU A 19 -1.77 11.44 -14.17
CA LEU A 19 -2.47 10.58 -15.12
C LEU A 19 -2.43 11.13 -16.54
N ASP A 20 -2.64 12.45 -16.70
CA ASP A 20 -2.57 13.11 -18.00
C ASP A 20 -1.16 13.07 -18.62
N PRO A 21 -0.08 13.41 -17.89
CA PRO A 21 1.30 13.20 -18.37
C PRO A 21 1.60 11.75 -18.78
N LEU A 22 1.03 10.77 -18.05
CA LEU A 22 1.21 9.35 -18.37
C LEU A 22 0.47 8.96 -19.67
N LEU A 23 -0.75 9.45 -19.88
CA LEU A 23 -1.50 9.24 -21.12
C LEU A 23 -0.76 9.82 -22.32
N ASP A 24 -0.21 11.03 -22.20
CA ASP A 24 0.62 11.66 -23.22
C ASP A 24 1.88 10.83 -23.52
N ALA A 25 2.55 10.31 -22.49
CA ALA A 25 3.71 9.46 -22.66
C ALA A 25 3.35 8.15 -23.38
N CYS A 26 2.23 7.52 -23.03
CA CYS A 26 1.72 6.34 -23.72
C CYS A 26 1.44 6.63 -25.21
N THR A 27 0.84 7.76 -25.51
CA THR A 27 0.57 8.17 -26.90
C THR A 27 1.86 8.36 -27.69
N ARG A 28 2.86 9.03 -27.09
CA ARG A 28 4.20 9.18 -27.72
C ARG A 28 4.91 7.85 -27.95
N ALA A 29 4.65 6.87 -27.09
CA ALA A 29 5.17 5.50 -27.23
C ALA A 29 4.38 4.63 -28.23
N GLY A 30 3.36 5.17 -28.90
CA GLY A 30 2.52 4.44 -29.86
C GLY A 30 1.54 3.46 -29.23
N LEU A 31 1.21 3.67 -27.95
CA LEU A 31 0.22 2.89 -27.20
C LEU A 31 -1.16 3.57 -27.26
N ILE A 32 -2.22 2.75 -27.22
CA ILE A 32 -3.60 3.24 -27.01
C ILE A 32 -3.93 3.02 -25.53
N ALA A 33 -3.74 4.07 -24.71
CA ALA A 33 -4.03 4.02 -23.28
C ALA A 33 -5.45 4.56 -23.00
N GLN A 34 -6.13 3.91 -22.06
CA GLN A 34 -7.45 4.33 -21.58
C GLN A 34 -7.51 4.22 -20.06
N VAL A 35 -8.00 5.27 -19.40
CA VAL A 35 -8.26 5.23 -17.96
C VAL A 35 -9.54 4.43 -17.71
N ARG A 36 -9.51 3.49 -16.80
CA ARG A 36 -10.66 2.66 -16.40
C ARG A 36 -10.65 2.45 -14.90
N ALA A 37 -11.82 2.58 -14.28
CA ALA A 37 -11.97 2.26 -12.88
C ALA A 37 -12.10 0.73 -12.70
N TRP A 38 -11.40 0.17 -11.70
CA TRP A 38 -11.43 -1.27 -11.44
C TRP A 38 -12.82 -1.74 -10.99
N ASP A 39 -13.56 -0.89 -10.33
CA ASP A 39 -14.89 -1.10 -9.78
C ASP A 39 -16.03 -0.66 -10.72
N ASP A 40 -15.74 -0.37 -12.01
CA ASP A 40 -16.74 -0.19 -13.04
C ASP A 40 -17.08 -1.56 -13.66
N PRO A 41 -18.30 -2.09 -13.42
CA PRO A 41 -18.71 -3.41 -13.92
C PRO A 41 -18.90 -3.47 -15.43
N THR A 42 -18.92 -2.32 -16.11
CA THR A 42 -19.16 -2.24 -17.57
C THR A 42 -17.89 -2.45 -18.39
N VAL A 43 -16.71 -2.48 -17.75
CA VAL A 43 -15.42 -2.58 -18.42
C VAL A 43 -15.14 -4.00 -18.89
N ALA A 44 -14.96 -4.18 -20.19
CA ALA A 44 -14.55 -5.43 -20.80
C ALA A 44 -13.02 -5.59 -20.79
N TRP A 45 -12.45 -6.04 -19.68
CA TRP A 45 -11.00 -6.13 -19.45
C TRP A 45 -10.23 -6.93 -20.49
N GLY A 46 -10.81 -8.00 -21.05
CA GLY A 46 -10.20 -8.82 -22.10
C GLY A 46 -9.99 -8.09 -23.44
N ARG A 47 -10.41 -6.83 -23.57
CA ARG A 47 -10.14 -5.99 -24.76
C ARG A 47 -8.80 -5.26 -24.70
N PHE A 48 -8.11 -5.31 -23.57
CA PHE A 48 -6.80 -4.70 -23.37
C PHE A 48 -5.71 -5.76 -23.44
N ASP A 49 -4.58 -5.42 -24.04
CA ASP A 49 -3.38 -6.27 -24.08
C ASP A 49 -2.64 -6.28 -22.74
N ALA A 50 -2.80 -5.18 -21.98
CA ALA A 50 -2.29 -5.08 -20.61
C ALA A 50 -3.16 -4.14 -19.76
N VAL A 51 -3.20 -4.44 -18.48
CA VAL A 51 -3.89 -3.66 -17.44
C VAL A 51 -2.85 -3.25 -16.40
N VAL A 52 -2.64 -1.94 -16.25
CA VAL A 52 -1.63 -1.33 -15.38
C VAL A 52 -2.31 -0.70 -14.18
N LEU A 53 -1.99 -1.18 -12.99
CA LEU A 53 -2.48 -0.59 -11.74
C LEU A 53 -1.80 0.77 -11.53
N ARG A 54 -2.59 1.85 -11.49
CA ARG A 54 -2.09 3.21 -11.33
C ARG A 54 -2.58 3.85 -10.02
N SER A 55 -3.86 4.10 -9.91
CA SER A 55 -4.47 4.82 -8.79
C SER A 55 -5.74 4.16 -8.22
N PRO A 56 -5.76 2.82 -7.98
CA PRO A 56 -6.89 2.15 -7.34
C PRO A 56 -6.86 2.34 -5.82
N TRP A 57 -6.77 3.58 -5.33
CA TRP A 57 -6.38 3.91 -3.95
C TRP A 57 -7.39 3.52 -2.88
N ASP A 58 -8.63 3.21 -3.27
CA ASP A 58 -9.69 2.71 -2.39
C ASP A 58 -9.54 1.21 -2.03
N TYR A 59 -8.60 0.49 -2.66
CA TYR A 59 -8.36 -0.93 -2.39
C TYR A 59 -8.14 -1.23 -0.91
N THR A 60 -7.61 -0.28 -0.15
CA THR A 60 -7.33 -0.42 1.28
C THR A 60 -8.58 -0.61 2.13
N GLN A 61 -9.74 -0.24 1.60
CA GLN A 61 -11.06 -0.38 2.24
C GLN A 61 -11.85 -1.56 1.69
N ARG A 62 -11.43 -2.10 0.53
CA ARG A 62 -12.14 -3.13 -0.25
C ARG A 62 -11.16 -4.18 -0.78
N LEU A 63 -10.19 -4.60 0.08
CA LEU A 63 -9.06 -5.41 -0.35
C LEU A 63 -9.49 -6.72 -1.03
N ASP A 64 -10.42 -7.46 -0.42
CA ASP A 64 -10.88 -8.74 -0.96
C ASP A 64 -11.54 -8.60 -2.33
N GLU A 65 -12.37 -7.56 -2.50
CA GLU A 65 -13.00 -7.26 -3.79
C GLU A 65 -11.94 -6.89 -4.85
N PHE A 66 -10.97 -6.06 -4.47
CA PHE A 66 -9.88 -5.66 -5.34
C PHE A 66 -9.01 -6.85 -5.76
N LEU A 67 -8.63 -7.73 -4.82
CA LEU A 67 -7.85 -8.91 -5.12
C LEU A 67 -8.62 -9.94 -5.96
N ALA A 68 -9.93 -10.09 -5.73
CA ALA A 68 -10.80 -10.92 -6.57
C ALA A 68 -10.88 -10.36 -8.01
N TRP A 69 -11.01 -9.03 -8.14
CA TRP A 69 -10.96 -8.36 -9.43
C TRP A 69 -9.60 -8.56 -10.13
N CYS A 70 -8.49 -8.37 -9.43
CA CYS A 70 -7.14 -8.62 -9.96
C CYS A 70 -7.00 -10.06 -10.48
N ALA A 71 -7.51 -11.04 -9.76
CA ALA A 71 -7.51 -12.44 -10.19
C ALA A 71 -8.35 -12.65 -11.47
N ALA A 72 -9.54 -12.07 -11.53
CA ALA A 72 -10.41 -12.16 -12.71
C ALA A 72 -9.80 -11.50 -13.94
N VAL A 73 -9.11 -10.36 -13.77
CA VAL A 73 -8.38 -9.67 -14.85
C VAL A 73 -7.19 -10.50 -15.30
N SER A 74 -6.38 -11.01 -14.36
CA SER A 74 -5.19 -11.82 -14.68
C SER A 74 -5.52 -13.10 -15.48
N ALA A 75 -6.73 -13.63 -15.33
CA ALA A 75 -7.21 -14.76 -16.12
C ALA A 75 -7.58 -14.40 -17.57
N ARG A 76 -7.71 -13.12 -17.90
CA ARG A 76 -8.18 -12.61 -19.19
C ARG A 76 -7.13 -11.83 -19.98
N THR A 77 -6.23 -11.17 -19.29
CA THR A 77 -5.18 -10.34 -19.87
C THR A 77 -4.01 -10.16 -18.91
N ARG A 78 -2.94 -9.53 -19.40
CA ARG A 78 -1.74 -9.27 -18.60
C ARG A 78 -1.99 -8.17 -17.58
N LEU A 79 -1.97 -8.52 -16.29
CA LEU A 79 -1.97 -7.54 -15.19
C LEU A 79 -0.52 -7.11 -14.88
N VAL A 80 -0.30 -5.81 -14.73
CA VAL A 80 0.99 -5.20 -14.35
C VAL A 80 0.76 -4.32 -13.09
N ASN A 81 1.32 -4.63 -11.97
CA ASN A 81 2.16 -5.79 -11.60
C ASN A 81 1.39 -7.11 -11.58
N PRO A 82 2.09 -8.28 -11.67
CA PRO A 82 1.43 -9.59 -11.66
C PRO A 82 0.69 -9.86 -10.35
N LEU A 83 -0.41 -10.63 -10.43
CA LEU A 83 -1.26 -10.95 -9.28
C LEU A 83 -0.50 -11.44 -8.03
N PRO A 84 0.51 -12.33 -8.11
CA PRO A 84 1.26 -12.72 -6.92
C PRO A 84 1.96 -11.55 -6.22
N VAL A 85 2.49 -10.60 -7.00
CA VAL A 85 3.12 -9.39 -6.46
C VAL A 85 2.08 -8.47 -5.81
N VAL A 86 0.92 -8.28 -6.45
CA VAL A 86 -0.17 -7.47 -5.89
C VAL A 86 -0.65 -8.05 -4.56
N ARG A 87 -0.89 -9.36 -4.48
CA ARG A 87 -1.28 -10.02 -3.24
C ARG A 87 -0.26 -9.87 -2.13
N TRP A 88 1.01 -9.93 -2.48
CA TRP A 88 2.10 -9.83 -1.51
C TRP A 88 2.28 -8.41 -1.00
N ASN A 89 2.28 -7.39 -1.87
CA ASN A 89 2.64 -6.02 -1.49
C ASN A 89 1.46 -5.14 -1.02
N THR A 90 0.22 -5.60 -1.14
CA THR A 90 -0.94 -4.87 -0.58
C THR A 90 -1.01 -4.94 0.93
N ASP A 91 -0.37 -5.94 1.54
CA ASP A 91 -0.26 -6.12 2.98
C ASP A 91 1.21 -5.96 3.42
N LYS A 92 1.46 -5.08 4.39
CA LYS A 92 2.83 -4.75 4.87
C LYS A 92 3.54 -5.88 5.61
N HIS A 93 2.90 -7.03 5.83
CA HIS A 93 3.59 -8.23 6.31
C HIS A 93 4.73 -8.65 5.38
N TYR A 94 4.75 -8.18 4.13
CA TYR A 94 5.88 -8.38 3.23
C TYR A 94 7.22 -7.85 3.80
N LEU A 95 7.19 -6.91 4.76
CA LEU A 95 8.40 -6.43 5.42
C LEU A 95 9.10 -7.54 6.21
N ALA A 96 8.34 -8.46 6.83
CA ALA A 96 8.92 -9.63 7.49
C ALA A 96 9.60 -10.57 6.48
N ASP A 97 8.98 -10.78 5.30
CA ASP A 97 9.56 -11.58 4.23
C ASP A 97 10.87 -10.96 3.70
N LEU A 98 10.91 -9.63 3.54
CA LEU A 98 12.11 -8.91 3.11
C LEU A 98 13.22 -9.04 4.16
N GLN A 99 12.89 -8.83 5.44
CA GLN A 99 13.84 -8.99 6.55
C GLN A 99 14.42 -10.40 6.62
N ALA A 100 13.57 -11.44 6.46
CA ALA A 100 14.01 -12.83 6.42
C ALA A 100 14.97 -13.14 5.26
N ARG A 101 14.92 -12.35 4.19
CA ARG A 101 15.82 -12.42 3.02
C ARG A 101 17.07 -11.53 3.17
N GLY A 102 17.29 -10.91 4.33
CA GLY A 102 18.44 -10.06 4.59
C GLY A 102 18.32 -8.62 4.07
N VAL A 103 17.14 -8.20 3.64
CA VAL A 103 16.90 -6.80 3.25
C VAL A 103 16.71 -5.97 4.51
N ALA A 104 17.44 -4.86 4.62
CA ALA A 104 17.26 -3.92 5.73
C ALA A 104 15.88 -3.27 5.66
N VAL A 105 15.10 -3.41 6.73
CA VAL A 105 13.79 -2.77 6.89
C VAL A 105 13.75 -2.00 8.21
N VAL A 106 12.84 -1.04 8.32
CA VAL A 106 12.58 -0.39 9.62
C VAL A 106 12.11 -1.47 10.60
N PRO A 107 12.67 -1.56 11.81
CA PRO A 107 12.20 -2.52 12.83
C PRO A 107 10.69 -2.43 12.97
N THR A 108 10.02 -3.56 12.82
CA THR A 108 8.56 -3.60 12.74
C THR A 108 8.00 -4.66 13.69
N ARG A 109 7.07 -4.26 14.54
CA ARG A 109 6.22 -5.20 15.28
C ARG A 109 4.83 -5.20 14.65
N PHE A 110 4.36 -6.35 14.22
CA PHE A 110 2.97 -6.56 13.82
C PHE A 110 2.12 -6.83 15.05
N VAL A 111 0.89 -6.31 15.03
CA VAL A 111 -0.10 -6.50 16.09
C VAL A 111 -1.40 -6.94 15.43
N GLU A 112 -1.81 -8.17 15.74
CA GLU A 112 -2.97 -8.80 15.14
C GLU A 112 -4.26 -8.46 15.91
N PRO A 113 -5.45 -8.58 15.29
CA PRO A 113 -6.73 -8.19 15.89
C PRO A 113 -7.06 -8.85 17.24
N ASP A 114 -6.54 -10.05 17.51
CA ASP A 114 -6.73 -10.80 18.76
C ASP A 114 -5.73 -10.41 19.88
N THR A 115 -4.86 -9.42 19.60
CA THR A 115 -3.81 -9.00 20.56
C THR A 115 -4.29 -7.85 21.44
N GLU A 116 -3.96 -7.89 22.73
CA GLU A 116 -4.21 -6.79 23.67
C GLU A 116 -3.35 -5.55 23.30
N PRO A 117 -3.98 -4.40 22.96
CA PRO A 117 -3.26 -3.25 22.38
C PRO A 117 -2.19 -2.66 23.31
N LEU A 118 -2.52 -2.39 24.56
CA LEU A 118 -1.62 -1.70 25.49
C LEU A 118 -0.41 -2.56 25.86
N PRO A 119 -0.54 -3.84 26.22
CA PRO A 119 0.61 -4.71 26.44
C PRO A 119 1.51 -4.87 25.23
N ALA A 120 0.94 -4.97 24.02
CA ALA A 120 1.72 -5.07 22.79
C ALA A 120 2.53 -3.80 22.51
N LEU A 121 1.92 -2.63 22.72
CA LEU A 121 2.59 -1.35 22.60
C LEU A 121 3.70 -1.18 23.64
N GLN A 122 3.45 -1.54 24.90
CA GLN A 122 4.44 -1.47 25.98
C GLN A 122 5.66 -2.37 25.73
N ALA A 123 5.43 -3.58 25.23
CA ALA A 123 6.49 -4.47 24.82
C ALA A 123 7.33 -3.87 23.67
N PHE A 124 6.70 -3.30 22.64
CA PHE A 124 7.40 -2.59 21.57
C PHE A 124 8.22 -1.41 22.10
N LEU A 125 7.64 -0.57 22.95
CA LEU A 125 8.35 0.57 23.54
C LEU A 125 9.54 0.15 24.42
N SER A 126 9.46 -1.00 25.07
CA SER A 126 10.57 -1.56 25.87
C SER A 126 11.72 -2.06 24.99
N GLU A 127 11.40 -2.69 23.85
CA GLU A 127 12.39 -3.14 22.86
C GLU A 127 13.12 -1.98 22.16
N HIS A 128 12.44 -0.83 22.03
CA HIS A 128 12.95 0.38 21.39
C HIS A 128 13.06 1.53 22.39
N ALA A 129 13.80 1.31 23.48
CA ALA A 129 13.90 2.26 24.60
C ALA A 129 14.51 3.61 24.20
N ASP A 130 15.35 3.64 23.19
CA ASP A 130 16.03 4.79 22.62
C ASP A 130 15.19 5.59 21.62
N ALA A 131 14.10 5.03 21.11
CA ALA A 131 13.21 5.73 20.19
C ALA A 131 12.37 6.78 20.92
N ALA A 132 12.57 8.05 20.63
CA ALA A 132 11.79 9.15 21.19
C ALA A 132 10.35 9.17 20.67
N GLU A 133 10.15 8.73 19.45
CA GLU A 133 8.89 8.73 18.73
C GLU A 133 8.69 7.42 17.95
N PHE A 134 7.43 7.12 17.67
CA PHE A 134 7.06 5.91 16.94
C PHE A 134 5.80 6.13 16.09
N VAL A 135 5.54 5.22 15.17
CA VAL A 135 4.39 5.24 14.28
C VAL A 135 3.50 4.04 14.54
N VAL A 136 2.19 4.30 14.58
CA VAL A 136 1.13 3.28 14.52
C VAL A 136 0.46 3.42 13.16
N LYS A 137 0.36 2.34 12.40
CA LYS A 137 -0.30 2.34 11.08
C LYS A 137 -0.89 0.97 10.74
N PRO A 138 -1.94 0.90 9.89
CA PRO A 138 -2.50 -0.38 9.48
C PRO A 138 -1.57 -1.16 8.55
N ALA A 139 -1.66 -2.49 8.60
CA ALA A 139 -0.92 -3.38 7.70
C ALA A 139 -1.34 -3.17 6.24
N VAL A 140 -2.63 -3.02 6.01
CA VAL A 140 -3.21 -2.63 4.71
C VAL A 140 -3.59 -1.16 4.74
N GLY A 141 -2.88 -0.33 3.98
CA GLY A 141 -3.10 1.11 3.98
C GLY A 141 -2.26 1.83 2.93
N ALA A 142 -2.77 2.95 2.41
CA ALA A 142 -2.12 3.83 1.45
C ALA A 142 -2.41 5.30 1.80
N GLY A 143 -1.59 6.23 1.27
CA GLY A 143 -1.78 7.66 1.43
C GLY A 143 -1.77 8.14 2.89
N SER A 144 -1.00 7.48 3.76
CA SER A 144 -0.91 7.77 5.21
C SER A 144 -2.25 7.72 5.96
N ARG A 145 -3.31 7.18 5.37
CA ARG A 145 -4.60 7.03 6.04
C ARG A 145 -4.44 6.12 7.26
N ASP A 146 -4.93 6.57 8.41
CA ASP A 146 -4.81 5.87 9.69
C ASP A 146 -3.35 5.58 10.11
N ALA A 147 -2.36 6.28 9.55
CA ALA A 147 -1.00 6.27 10.03
C ALA A 147 -0.76 7.50 10.90
N GLN A 148 -0.23 7.31 12.11
CA GLN A 148 0.01 8.42 13.02
C GLN A 148 1.31 8.24 13.80
N ARG A 149 2.07 9.34 13.89
CA ARG A 149 3.27 9.48 14.69
C ARG A 149 2.89 9.89 16.11
N TYR A 150 3.57 9.33 17.09
CA TYR A 150 3.39 9.59 18.51
C TYR A 150 4.72 9.81 19.20
N ALA A 151 4.78 10.78 20.10
CA ALA A 151 5.83 10.83 21.08
C ALA A 151 5.66 9.68 22.10
N ARG A 152 6.76 9.21 22.68
CA ARG A 152 6.75 8.12 23.68
C ARG A 152 5.82 8.43 24.86
N SER A 153 5.68 9.68 25.25
CA SER A 153 4.77 10.12 26.32
C SER A 153 3.28 10.01 25.96
N GLN A 154 2.94 9.76 24.71
CA GLN A 154 1.56 9.65 24.22
C GLN A 154 1.07 8.19 24.16
N GLU A 155 1.62 7.32 24.99
CA GLU A 155 1.34 5.87 25.00
C GLU A 155 -0.15 5.55 25.01
N PHE A 156 -0.95 6.20 25.87
CA PHE A 156 -2.40 5.93 25.94
C PHE A 156 -3.16 6.35 24.67
N ALA A 157 -2.77 7.47 24.06
CA ALA A 157 -3.36 7.90 22.78
C ALA A 157 -3.04 6.91 21.65
N ALA A 158 -1.79 6.42 21.61
CA ALA A 158 -1.35 5.42 20.65
C ALA A 158 -2.05 4.06 20.89
N ALA A 159 -2.19 3.62 22.14
CA ALA A 159 -2.93 2.40 22.47
C ALA A 159 -4.40 2.47 22.06
N ASN A 160 -5.06 3.62 22.24
CA ASN A 160 -6.44 3.82 21.77
C ASN A 160 -6.53 3.81 20.23
N HIS A 161 -5.53 4.35 19.55
CA HIS A 161 -5.48 4.27 18.08
C HIS A 161 -5.28 2.82 17.63
N LEU A 162 -4.34 2.11 18.23
CA LEU A 162 -4.09 0.69 17.97
C LEU A 162 -5.36 -0.13 18.20
N ALA A 163 -6.05 0.07 19.34
CA ALA A 163 -7.31 -0.61 19.64
C ALA A 163 -8.36 -0.41 18.53
N ARG A 164 -8.55 0.82 18.06
CA ARG A 164 -9.52 1.09 16.97
C ARG A 164 -9.20 0.34 15.68
N LEU A 165 -7.91 0.17 15.36
CA LEU A 165 -7.51 -0.62 14.20
C LEU A 165 -7.85 -2.10 14.39
N LEU A 166 -7.48 -2.67 15.55
CA LEU A 166 -7.72 -4.08 15.88
C LEU A 166 -9.22 -4.39 16.01
N ASP A 167 -10.01 -3.52 16.65
CA ASP A 167 -11.48 -3.65 16.76
C ASP A 167 -12.20 -3.63 15.39
N SER A 168 -11.52 -3.08 14.36
CA SER A 168 -11.99 -3.09 12.97
C SER A 168 -11.45 -4.30 12.17
N ASP A 169 -10.96 -5.33 12.85
CA ASP A 169 -10.35 -6.54 12.26
C ASP A 169 -9.16 -6.21 11.32
N ARG A 170 -8.39 -5.19 11.67
CA ARG A 170 -7.23 -4.73 10.88
C ARG A 170 -5.94 -4.92 11.67
N SER A 171 -5.03 -5.73 11.14
CA SER A 171 -3.66 -5.81 11.66
C SER A 171 -2.96 -4.46 11.58
N ALA A 172 -2.14 -4.15 12.56
CA ALA A 172 -1.38 -2.91 12.65
C ALA A 172 0.12 -3.14 12.74
N LEU A 173 0.90 -2.10 12.44
CA LEU A 173 2.35 -2.06 12.61
C LEU A 173 2.73 -0.98 13.61
N LEU A 174 3.69 -1.32 14.46
CA LEU A 174 4.45 -0.40 15.31
C LEU A 174 5.86 -0.31 14.77
N GLN A 175 6.36 0.91 14.53
CA GLN A 175 7.72 1.17 14.04
C GLN A 175 8.34 2.34 14.78
N PRO A 176 9.64 2.33 15.13
CA PRO A 176 10.34 3.54 15.54
C PRO A 176 10.22 4.61 14.44
N TYR A 177 10.02 5.86 14.82
CA TYR A 177 10.07 6.95 13.85
C TYR A 177 11.53 7.29 13.50
N LEU A 178 11.82 7.42 12.23
CA LEU A 178 13.13 7.79 11.74
C LEU A 178 13.20 9.31 11.54
N SER A 179 13.95 10.01 12.38
CA SER A 179 14.09 11.48 12.30
C SER A 179 14.67 11.97 10.96
N SER A 180 15.41 11.11 10.27
CA SER A 180 15.90 11.40 8.91
C SER A 180 14.79 11.72 7.90
N VAL A 181 13.55 11.27 8.15
CA VAL A 181 12.39 11.62 7.31
C VAL A 181 12.08 13.13 7.42
N ASP A 182 12.24 13.72 8.61
CA ASP A 182 12.01 15.16 8.81
C ASP A 182 13.13 15.99 8.14
N GLU A 183 14.35 15.46 8.06
CA GLU A 183 15.52 16.16 7.52
C GLU A 183 15.67 16.03 6.01
N HIS A 184 15.39 14.85 5.47
CA HIS A 184 15.69 14.50 4.07
C HIS A 184 14.46 14.05 3.27
N GLY A 185 13.30 13.86 3.92
CA GLY A 185 12.10 13.30 3.29
C GLY A 185 12.22 11.81 2.97
N GLU A 186 11.33 11.34 2.12
CA GLU A 186 11.32 9.96 1.58
C GLU A 186 11.93 9.96 0.18
N THR A 187 12.77 8.96 -0.11
CA THR A 187 13.31 8.74 -1.45
C THR A 187 12.63 7.55 -2.08
N ALA A 188 11.91 7.76 -3.18
CA ALA A 188 11.33 6.70 -3.99
C ALA A 188 12.36 6.15 -4.98
N LEU A 189 12.67 4.86 -4.89
CA LEU A 189 13.52 4.16 -5.84
C LEU A 189 12.64 3.42 -6.85
N MET A 190 12.67 3.86 -8.10
CA MET A 190 11.82 3.32 -9.16
C MET A 190 12.58 2.30 -9.99
N TYR A 191 12.06 1.06 -10.08
CA TYR A 191 12.64 -0.02 -10.85
C TYR A 191 11.68 -0.50 -11.93
N PHE A 192 12.17 -0.63 -13.16
CA PHE A 192 11.43 -1.17 -14.29
C PHE A 192 12.13 -2.45 -14.81
N ALA A 193 11.46 -3.58 -14.72
CA ALA A 193 12.01 -4.88 -15.11
C ALA A 193 13.38 -5.19 -14.46
N GLY A 194 13.58 -4.74 -13.21
CA GLY A 194 14.82 -4.93 -12.46
C GLY A 194 15.93 -3.91 -12.76
N GLY A 195 15.71 -2.96 -13.67
CA GLY A 195 16.62 -1.84 -13.94
C GLY A 195 16.20 -0.58 -13.17
N TYR A 196 17.19 0.13 -12.58
CA TYR A 196 17.04 1.42 -11.90
C TYR A 196 17.21 2.58 -12.89
#